data_fd2bd4476fb262e755bcb652601af4b8
#
_entry.id   fd2bd4476fb262e755bcb652601af4b8
#
_cell.length_a   1.000
_cell.length_b   1.000
_cell.length_c   1.000
_cell.angle_alpha   90.00
_cell.angle_beta   90.00
_cell.angle_gamma   90.00
#
_symmetry.space_group_name_H-M   'P 1'
#
loop_
_entity.id
_entity.type
_entity.pdbx_description
1 polymer ?
#
loop_
_entity_poly.entity_id
_entity_poly.type
_entity_poly.pdbx_seq_one_letter_code
_entity_poly.pdbx_strand_id
1 'polypeptide(L)'
;KTGGLLFKDHGTGEAGNAIKFMKLYRNINTREELERELLKIVRRINPSQTTRKAVKMAENASYTNIGIVRQPLTEVDKQYWKQFHISVDTLKRFNVFSIKYFLCNNIVRGVYKEDNPMYAYKVDDKFKIYRPLASKYTKWRTNLNNINIQGYAQLPDSGDLLFITKSLKDVMCLYEMGFTAISPSRR
;
A
#
# COMPACT_ATOMS: atom_id res chain seq x y z
N LYS A 1 -3.62 24.29 -1.85
CA LYS A 1 -2.32 24.58 -1.22
C LYS A 1 -2.53 24.51 0.29
N THR A 2 -2.12 23.44 0.94
CA THR A 2 -2.06 23.32 2.40
C THR A 2 -0.81 24.06 2.88
N GLY A 3 -0.98 25.33 3.26
CA GLY A 3 0.07 26.14 3.86
C GLY A 3 0.44 25.54 5.23
N GLY A 4 1.59 24.85 5.33
CA GLY A 4 2.13 24.40 6.61
C GLY A 4 2.62 25.61 7.43
N LEU A 5 2.37 25.57 8.74
CA LEU A 5 2.93 26.59 9.67
C LEU A 5 4.47 26.47 9.69
N LEU A 6 5.13 27.58 9.42
CA LEU A 6 6.59 27.71 9.51
C LEU A 6 6.95 28.72 10.60
N PHE A 7 8.07 28.50 11.28
CA PHE A 7 8.66 29.45 12.21
C PHE A 7 10.05 29.89 11.76
N LYS A 8 10.46 31.05 12.21
CA LYS A 8 11.85 31.53 12.14
C LYS A 8 12.17 32.29 13.41
N ASP A 9 13.21 31.85 14.12
CA ASP A 9 13.78 32.55 15.24
C ASP A 9 14.89 33.51 14.74
N HIS A 10 14.68 34.79 14.92
CA HIS A 10 15.63 35.82 14.48
C HIS A 10 16.85 35.97 15.39
N GLY A 11 16.79 35.45 16.61
CA GLY A 11 17.91 35.47 17.55
C GLY A 11 18.93 34.38 17.31
N THR A 12 18.47 33.16 17.05
CA THR A 12 19.30 31.97 16.82
C THR A 12 19.49 31.64 15.33
N GLY A 13 18.67 32.20 14.44
CA GLY A 13 18.63 31.86 13.02
C GLY A 13 17.89 30.57 12.72
N GLU A 14 17.40 29.85 13.71
CA GLU A 14 16.65 28.61 13.56
C GLU A 14 15.33 28.81 12.83
N ALA A 15 15.06 27.92 11.88
CA ALA A 15 13.80 27.94 11.13
C ALA A 15 13.32 26.52 10.84
N GLY A 16 12.02 26.35 10.68
CA GLY A 16 11.45 25.04 10.36
C GLY A 16 9.92 24.98 10.47
N ASN A 17 9.41 23.75 10.43
CA ASN A 17 7.99 23.48 10.56
C ASN A 17 7.59 23.33 12.05
N ALA A 18 6.29 23.17 12.31
CA ALA A 18 5.73 23.02 13.65
C ALA A 18 6.36 21.86 14.47
N ILE A 19 6.76 20.76 13.80
CA ILE A 19 7.41 19.62 14.49
C ILE A 19 8.82 20.01 14.94
N LYS A 20 9.60 20.70 14.10
CA LYS A 20 10.93 21.20 14.49
C LYS A 20 10.82 22.20 15.63
N PHE A 21 9.85 23.12 15.57
CA PHE A 21 9.57 24.07 16.66
C PHE A 21 9.26 23.34 17.98
N MET A 22 8.39 22.33 17.92
CA MET A 22 8.02 21.57 19.12
C MET A 22 9.22 20.82 19.72
N LYS A 23 10.08 20.23 18.88
CA LYS A 23 11.31 19.56 19.32
C LYS A 23 12.22 20.52 20.08
N LEU A 24 12.47 21.71 19.52
CA LEU A 24 13.30 22.74 20.16
C LEU A 24 12.67 23.25 21.45
N TYR A 25 11.39 23.62 21.42
CA TYR A 25 10.69 24.19 22.55
C TYR A 25 10.53 23.21 23.74
N ARG A 26 10.40 21.91 23.48
CA ARG A 26 10.21 20.86 24.49
C ARG A 26 11.48 20.07 24.80
N ASN A 27 12.62 20.41 24.19
CA ASN A 27 13.88 19.67 24.30
C ASN A 27 13.75 18.19 23.99
N ILE A 28 13.03 17.87 22.88
CA ILE A 28 12.75 16.49 22.45
C ILE A 28 13.91 16.00 21.60
N ASN A 29 14.62 15.00 22.07
CA ASN A 29 15.80 14.46 21.41
C ASN A 29 15.55 13.10 20.76
N THR A 30 14.52 12.36 21.19
CA THR A 30 14.20 11.04 20.67
C THR A 30 12.88 11.03 19.90
N ARG A 31 12.69 10.00 19.07
CA ARG A 31 11.45 9.78 18.33
C ARG A 31 10.30 9.42 19.26
N GLU A 32 10.57 8.60 20.27
CA GLU A 32 9.60 8.12 21.24
C GLU A 32 9.04 9.28 22.09
N GLU A 33 9.90 10.24 22.48
CA GLU A 33 9.47 11.46 23.18
C GLU A 33 8.57 12.31 22.29
N LEU A 34 8.93 12.47 21.01
CA LEU A 34 8.13 13.21 20.05
C LEU A 34 6.74 12.59 19.88
N GLU A 35 6.66 11.27 19.70
CA GLU A 35 5.39 10.54 19.56
C GLU A 35 4.53 10.70 20.82
N ARG A 36 5.13 10.66 22.00
CA ARG A 36 4.46 10.87 23.29
C ARG A 36 3.86 12.26 23.42
N GLU A 37 4.59 13.29 23.03
CA GLU A 37 4.11 14.68 23.07
C GLU A 37 3.03 14.94 22.01
N LEU A 38 3.18 14.41 20.80
CA LEU A 38 2.15 14.48 19.77
C LEU A 38 0.85 13.80 20.21
N LEU A 39 0.92 12.64 20.86
CA LEU A 39 -0.26 11.96 21.40
C LEU A 39 -0.96 12.78 22.50
N LYS A 40 -0.22 13.49 23.35
CA LYS A 40 -0.81 14.40 24.35
C LYS A 40 -1.58 15.55 23.68
N ILE A 41 -1.03 16.13 22.60
CA ILE A 41 -1.68 17.22 21.86
C ILE A 41 -2.96 16.70 21.16
N VAL A 42 -2.87 15.56 20.48
CA VAL A 42 -4.02 14.96 19.80
C VAL A 42 -5.15 14.63 20.78
N ARG A 43 -4.82 14.11 21.98
CA ARG A 43 -5.80 13.82 23.04
C ARG A 43 -6.47 15.08 23.59
N ARG A 44 -5.78 16.22 23.63
CA ARG A 44 -6.36 17.52 24.05
C ARG A 44 -7.31 18.10 23.00
N ILE A 45 -6.96 17.96 21.72
CA ILE A 45 -7.76 18.52 20.61
C ILE A 45 -9.00 17.67 20.34
N ASN A 46 -8.90 16.33 20.46
CA ASN A 46 -9.99 15.39 20.20
C ASN A 46 -10.10 14.29 21.27
N PRO A 47 -10.55 14.60 22.49
CA PRO A 47 -10.58 13.61 23.57
C PRO A 47 -11.53 12.43 23.30
N SER A 48 -12.53 12.60 22.43
CA SER A 48 -13.52 11.56 22.12
C SER A 48 -13.20 10.69 20.89
N GLN A 49 -12.27 11.10 20.02
CA GLN A 49 -11.95 10.34 18.79
C GLN A 49 -10.80 9.34 18.96
N THR A 50 -9.89 9.55 19.90
CA THR A 50 -8.71 8.69 20.06
C THR A 50 -9.01 7.32 20.66
N THR A 51 -10.01 7.21 21.53
CA THR A 51 -10.41 5.94 22.15
C THR A 51 -11.35 5.12 21.26
N ARG A 52 -12.28 5.78 20.54
CA ARG A 52 -13.26 5.05 19.70
C ARG A 52 -12.68 4.51 18.38
N LYS A 53 -11.68 5.16 17.76
CA LYS A 53 -11.05 4.65 16.54
C LYS A 53 -10.11 3.47 16.79
N ALA A 54 -9.36 3.48 17.87
CA ALA A 54 -8.47 2.37 18.23
C ALA A 54 -9.27 1.11 18.59
N VAL A 55 -10.34 1.24 19.38
CA VAL A 55 -11.22 0.13 19.76
C VAL A 55 -12.02 -0.39 18.56
N LYS A 56 -12.56 0.49 17.69
CA LYS A 56 -13.24 0.04 16.46
C LYS A 56 -12.32 -0.61 15.43
N MET A 57 -11.06 -0.23 15.36
CA MET A 57 -10.10 -0.93 14.47
C MET A 57 -9.72 -2.31 15.00
N ALA A 58 -9.73 -2.56 16.30
CA ALA A 58 -9.47 -3.87 16.88
C ALA A 58 -10.70 -4.81 16.79
N GLU A 59 -11.90 -4.26 16.95
CA GLU A 59 -13.15 -5.06 16.95
C GLU A 59 -13.74 -5.30 15.54
N ASN A 60 -13.42 -4.47 14.54
CA ASN A 60 -13.92 -4.59 13.16
C ASN A 60 -12.87 -5.02 12.14
N ALA A 61 -11.78 -5.61 12.54
CA ALA A 61 -10.94 -6.39 11.63
C ALA A 61 -11.64 -7.73 11.32
N SER A 62 -12.86 -7.68 10.76
CA SER A 62 -13.40 -8.84 10.08
C SER A 62 -12.46 -9.12 8.91
N TYR A 63 -11.61 -10.12 9.06
CA TYR A 63 -10.75 -10.59 8.00
C TYR A 63 -11.63 -10.95 6.81
N THR A 64 -11.65 -10.09 5.80
CA THR A 64 -12.36 -10.39 4.57
C THR A 64 -11.66 -11.57 3.92
N ASN A 65 -12.32 -12.72 3.87
CA ASN A 65 -11.84 -13.85 3.11
C ASN A 65 -12.02 -13.54 1.62
N ILE A 66 -10.91 -13.50 0.86
CA ILE A 66 -10.95 -13.31 -0.58
C ILE A 66 -10.65 -14.64 -1.26
N GLY A 67 -11.64 -15.17 -1.97
CA GLY A 67 -11.51 -16.30 -2.88
C GLY A 67 -11.40 -15.82 -4.33
N ILE A 68 -10.69 -16.57 -5.17
CA ILE A 68 -10.55 -16.27 -6.60
C ILE A 68 -10.79 -17.51 -7.45
N VAL A 69 -11.34 -17.31 -8.65
CA VAL A 69 -11.31 -18.31 -9.71
C VAL A 69 -10.45 -17.76 -10.85
N ARG A 70 -9.35 -18.45 -11.12
CA ARG A 70 -8.38 -18.07 -12.14
C ARG A 70 -8.91 -18.39 -13.54
N GLN A 71 -8.36 -17.68 -14.52
CA GLN A 71 -8.51 -17.99 -15.94
C GLN A 71 -7.15 -17.79 -16.64
N PRO A 72 -6.96 -18.38 -17.84
CA PRO A 72 -5.81 -18.04 -18.69
C PRO A 72 -5.78 -16.54 -19.00
N LEU A 73 -4.57 -15.99 -19.19
CA LEU A 73 -4.41 -14.61 -19.67
C LEU A 73 -5.00 -14.51 -21.08
N THR A 74 -5.96 -13.61 -21.26
CA THR A 74 -6.53 -13.27 -22.57
C THR A 74 -5.56 -12.38 -23.38
N GLU A 75 -5.84 -12.14 -24.65
CA GLU A 75 -5.06 -11.17 -25.44
C GLU A 75 -5.22 -9.73 -24.89
N VAL A 76 -6.40 -9.39 -24.39
CA VAL A 76 -6.64 -8.11 -23.69
C VAL A 76 -5.74 -7.98 -22.46
N ASP A 77 -5.63 -9.04 -21.67
CA ASP A 77 -4.75 -9.03 -20.49
C ASP A 77 -3.28 -8.85 -20.89
N LYS A 78 -2.81 -9.56 -21.89
CA LYS A 78 -1.43 -9.46 -22.39
C LYS A 78 -1.12 -8.05 -22.91
N GLN A 79 -2.05 -7.45 -23.68
CA GLN A 79 -1.91 -6.08 -24.16
C GLN A 79 -1.91 -5.07 -23.03
N TYR A 80 -2.77 -5.26 -22.01
CA TYR A 80 -2.79 -4.42 -20.83
C TYR A 80 -1.45 -4.39 -20.10
N TRP A 81 -0.81 -5.54 -19.91
CA TRP A 81 0.48 -5.60 -19.22
C TRP A 81 1.65 -5.17 -20.09
N LYS A 82 1.58 -5.41 -21.39
CA LYS A 82 2.60 -4.99 -22.37
C LYS A 82 2.80 -3.47 -22.40
N GLN A 83 1.77 -2.66 -22.18
CA GLN A 83 1.91 -1.19 -22.13
C GLN A 83 2.83 -0.70 -21.01
N PHE A 84 3.09 -1.53 -20.00
CA PHE A 84 4.02 -1.27 -18.90
C PHE A 84 5.34 -2.04 -19.07
N HIS A 85 5.56 -2.66 -20.23
CA HIS A 85 6.70 -3.54 -20.51
C HIS A 85 6.79 -4.76 -19.56
N ILE A 86 5.69 -5.18 -18.95
CA ILE A 86 5.63 -6.35 -18.07
C ILE A 86 5.32 -7.59 -18.89
N SER A 87 6.24 -8.55 -18.88
CA SER A 87 6.12 -9.83 -19.58
C SER A 87 5.18 -10.82 -18.86
N VAL A 88 4.71 -11.83 -19.58
CA VAL A 88 3.92 -12.92 -18.98
C VAL A 88 4.72 -13.69 -17.95
N ASP A 89 6.02 -13.85 -18.14
CA ASP A 89 6.87 -14.57 -17.21
C ASP A 89 7.09 -13.77 -15.91
N THR A 90 7.17 -12.44 -16.01
CA THR A 90 7.18 -11.57 -14.83
C THR A 90 5.85 -11.65 -14.07
N LEU A 91 4.71 -11.69 -14.75
CA LEU A 91 3.42 -11.90 -14.07
C LEU A 91 3.39 -13.23 -13.31
N LYS A 92 3.88 -14.33 -13.90
CA LYS A 92 3.99 -15.64 -13.25
C LYS A 92 4.91 -15.57 -12.04
N ARG A 93 6.11 -14.98 -12.20
CA ARG A 93 7.10 -14.81 -11.13
C ARG A 93 6.54 -14.09 -9.91
N PHE A 94 5.76 -13.04 -10.15
CA PHE A 94 5.15 -12.23 -9.08
C PHE A 94 3.74 -12.71 -8.67
N ASN A 95 3.34 -13.92 -9.07
CA ASN A 95 2.05 -14.52 -8.73
C ASN A 95 0.85 -13.61 -9.07
N VAL A 96 0.88 -13.01 -10.25
CA VAL A 96 -0.21 -12.21 -10.80
C VAL A 96 -1.04 -13.07 -11.76
N PHE A 97 -2.34 -13.16 -11.50
CA PHE A 97 -3.26 -14.02 -12.26
C PHE A 97 -4.39 -13.19 -12.87
N SER A 98 -4.80 -13.51 -14.10
CA SER A 98 -6.13 -13.14 -14.60
C SER A 98 -7.17 -13.96 -13.86
N ILE A 99 -8.29 -13.35 -13.48
CA ILE A 99 -9.34 -14.01 -12.71
C ILE A 99 -10.71 -13.87 -13.36
N LYS A 100 -11.44 -14.98 -13.43
CA LYS A 100 -12.80 -15.01 -13.96
C LYS A 100 -13.79 -14.30 -13.04
N TYR A 101 -13.67 -14.52 -11.73
CA TYR A 101 -14.39 -13.80 -10.69
C TYR A 101 -13.68 -13.90 -9.34
N PHE A 102 -14.06 -13.04 -8.42
CA PHE A 102 -13.61 -13.11 -7.03
C PHE A 102 -14.78 -13.02 -6.06
N LEU A 103 -14.56 -13.61 -4.88
CA LEU A 103 -15.49 -13.59 -3.77
C LEU A 103 -14.89 -12.84 -2.58
N CYS A 104 -15.77 -12.18 -1.83
CA CYS A 104 -15.44 -11.71 -0.48
C CYS A 104 -16.45 -12.37 0.48
N ASN A 105 -15.96 -13.11 1.46
CA ASN A 105 -16.78 -13.85 2.41
C ASN A 105 -17.83 -14.73 1.70
N ASN A 106 -17.40 -15.51 0.70
CA ASN A 106 -18.20 -16.41 -0.13
C ASN A 106 -19.25 -15.73 -1.03
N ILE A 107 -19.27 -14.40 -1.10
CA ILE A 107 -20.18 -13.65 -1.99
C ILE A 107 -19.39 -13.14 -3.19
N VAL A 108 -19.86 -13.43 -4.41
CA VAL A 108 -19.25 -12.91 -5.65
C VAL A 108 -19.33 -11.38 -5.66
N ARG A 109 -18.19 -10.73 -5.82
CA ARG A 109 -18.05 -9.26 -5.81
C ARG A 109 -17.60 -8.66 -7.13
N GLY A 110 -17.18 -9.46 -8.05
CA GLY A 110 -16.81 -9.03 -9.38
C GLY A 110 -16.65 -10.20 -10.33
N VAL A 111 -17.00 -9.98 -11.59
CA VAL A 111 -16.85 -10.91 -12.71
C VAL A 111 -16.03 -10.23 -13.80
N TYR A 112 -15.14 -10.98 -14.43
CA TYR A 112 -14.31 -10.52 -15.54
C TYR A 112 -15.17 -10.06 -16.73
N LYS A 113 -14.74 -8.99 -17.35
CA LYS A 113 -15.21 -8.53 -18.66
C LYS A 113 -14.02 -8.01 -19.44
N GLU A 114 -14.05 -8.10 -20.76
CA GLU A 114 -12.95 -7.61 -21.60
C GLU A 114 -12.76 -6.09 -21.47
N ASP A 115 -13.85 -5.34 -21.33
CA ASP A 115 -13.84 -3.90 -21.06
C ASP A 115 -13.49 -3.53 -19.61
N ASN A 116 -13.39 -4.51 -18.71
CA ASN A 116 -13.06 -4.31 -17.30
C ASN A 116 -12.29 -5.52 -16.73
N PRO A 117 -11.05 -5.76 -17.19
CA PRO A 117 -10.24 -6.89 -16.80
C PRO A 117 -9.93 -6.86 -15.29
N MET A 118 -9.68 -8.03 -14.73
CA MET A 118 -9.41 -8.19 -13.30
C MET A 118 -8.20 -9.08 -13.07
N TYR A 119 -7.36 -8.65 -12.14
CA TYR A 119 -6.15 -9.36 -11.77
C TYR A 119 -6.11 -9.60 -10.27
N ALA A 120 -5.57 -10.75 -9.86
CA ALA A 120 -5.27 -11.06 -8.47
C ALA A 120 -3.76 -11.12 -8.26
N TYR A 121 -3.26 -10.38 -7.30
CA TYR A 121 -1.89 -10.44 -6.79
C TYR A 121 -1.90 -11.34 -5.56
N LYS A 122 -1.22 -12.48 -5.63
CA LYS A 122 -1.08 -13.38 -4.49
C LYS A 122 0.19 -13.01 -3.72
N VAL A 123 0.03 -12.73 -2.43
CA VAL A 123 1.14 -12.50 -1.49
C VAL A 123 0.88 -13.42 -0.31
N ASP A 124 1.78 -14.38 -0.10
CA ASP A 124 1.59 -15.48 0.83
C ASP A 124 0.28 -16.25 0.55
N ASP A 125 -0.61 -16.34 1.51
CA ASP A 125 -1.94 -16.97 1.42
C ASP A 125 -3.07 -15.97 1.08
N LYS A 126 -2.74 -14.69 0.86
CA LYS A 126 -3.69 -13.59 0.70
C LYS A 126 -3.71 -13.01 -0.70
N PHE A 127 -4.73 -12.20 -0.97
CA PHE A 127 -4.95 -11.62 -2.29
C PHE A 127 -5.18 -10.12 -2.24
N LYS A 128 -4.66 -9.46 -3.27
CA LYS A 128 -5.03 -8.09 -3.62
C LYS A 128 -5.60 -8.10 -5.03
N ILE A 129 -6.88 -7.77 -5.14
CA ILE A 129 -7.60 -7.71 -6.42
C ILE A 129 -7.40 -6.33 -7.04
N TYR A 130 -7.03 -6.32 -8.31
CA TYR A 130 -6.82 -5.13 -9.11
C TYR A 130 -7.77 -5.09 -10.30
N ARG A 131 -8.53 -4.03 -10.42
CA ARG A 131 -9.45 -3.74 -11.52
C ARG A 131 -9.04 -2.41 -12.14
N PRO A 132 -8.16 -2.40 -13.16
CA PRO A 132 -7.53 -1.19 -13.68
C PRO A 132 -8.52 -0.12 -14.17
N LEU A 133 -9.59 -0.55 -14.82
CA LEU A 133 -10.58 0.32 -15.46
C LEU A 133 -11.78 0.63 -14.59
N ALA A 134 -11.86 0.05 -13.38
CA ALA A 134 -12.93 0.33 -12.43
C ALA A 134 -12.75 1.69 -11.75
N SER A 135 -13.85 2.22 -11.20
CA SER A 135 -13.84 3.47 -10.44
C SER A 135 -12.85 3.42 -9.27
N LYS A 136 -12.39 4.59 -8.82
CA LYS A 136 -11.45 4.74 -7.69
C LYS A 136 -11.85 3.91 -6.46
N TYR A 137 -13.14 3.82 -6.15
CA TYR A 137 -13.66 3.15 -4.96
C TYR A 137 -13.73 1.63 -5.08
N THR A 138 -13.76 1.10 -6.31
CA THR A 138 -13.89 -0.34 -6.59
C THR A 138 -12.65 -0.93 -7.26
N LYS A 139 -11.65 -0.10 -7.56
CA LYS A 139 -10.41 -0.47 -8.24
C LYS A 139 -9.61 -1.53 -7.47
N TRP A 140 -9.67 -1.49 -6.15
CA TRP A 140 -8.90 -2.34 -5.27
C TRP A 140 -9.76 -3.06 -4.23
N ARG A 141 -9.48 -4.35 -4.01
CA ARG A 141 -9.95 -5.13 -2.85
C ARG A 141 -8.77 -5.94 -2.33
N THR A 142 -8.62 -6.04 -1.00
CA THR A 142 -7.48 -6.77 -0.43
C THR A 142 -7.80 -7.27 0.96
N ASN A 143 -7.24 -8.43 1.29
CA ASN A 143 -7.12 -8.94 2.66
C ASN A 143 -5.65 -8.95 3.14
N LEU A 144 -4.73 -8.32 2.39
CA LEU A 144 -3.36 -8.09 2.84
C LEU A 144 -3.35 -7.17 4.05
N ASN A 145 -2.40 -7.39 4.96
CA ASN A 145 -2.13 -6.55 6.13
C ASN A 145 -0.74 -5.90 6.02
N ASN A 146 -0.30 -5.24 7.09
CA ASN A 146 0.95 -4.47 7.10
C ASN A 146 2.22 -5.34 7.02
N ILE A 147 2.14 -6.62 7.36
CA ILE A 147 3.28 -7.54 7.28
C ILE A 147 3.45 -8.13 5.88
N ASN A 148 2.42 -8.12 5.04
CA ASN A 148 2.52 -8.61 3.68
C ASN A 148 3.22 -7.56 2.80
N ILE A 149 4.40 -7.89 2.30
CA ILE A 149 5.20 -7.03 1.41
C ILE A 149 5.18 -7.62 0.01
N GLN A 150 4.70 -6.84 -0.95
CA GLN A 150 4.64 -7.25 -2.36
C GLN A 150 6.05 -7.25 -2.95
N GLY A 151 6.44 -8.33 -3.61
CA GLY A 151 7.77 -8.51 -4.19
C GLY A 151 8.82 -9.06 -3.22
N TYR A 152 8.49 -9.25 -1.93
CA TYR A 152 9.45 -9.74 -0.95
C TYR A 152 9.95 -11.17 -1.25
N ALA A 153 9.05 -12.08 -1.63
CA ALA A 153 9.39 -13.46 -1.97
C ALA A 153 10.24 -13.60 -3.25
N GLN A 154 10.40 -12.53 -4.03
CA GLN A 154 11.19 -12.49 -5.26
C GLN A 154 12.55 -11.83 -5.05
N LEU A 155 12.85 -11.37 -3.83
CA LEU A 155 14.14 -10.78 -3.54
C LEU A 155 15.27 -11.82 -3.70
N PRO A 156 16.44 -11.43 -4.21
CA PRO A 156 17.65 -12.24 -4.10
C PRO A 156 18.16 -12.24 -2.65
N ASP A 157 18.99 -13.20 -2.31
CA ASP A 157 19.57 -13.34 -0.96
C ASP A 157 20.49 -12.15 -0.60
N SER A 158 21.05 -11.46 -1.58
CA SER A 158 21.92 -10.30 -1.39
C SER A 158 21.81 -9.34 -2.58
N GLY A 159 22.21 -8.09 -2.38
CA GLY A 159 22.24 -7.06 -3.43
C GLY A 159 22.64 -5.70 -2.87
N ASP A 160 23.14 -4.82 -3.74
CA ASP A 160 23.65 -3.50 -3.36
C ASP A 160 22.56 -2.43 -3.27
N LEU A 161 21.41 -2.66 -3.94
CA LEU A 161 20.38 -1.66 -4.06
C LEU A 161 18.99 -2.29 -4.01
N LEU A 162 18.10 -1.74 -3.16
CA LEU A 162 16.71 -2.11 -3.05
C LEU A 162 15.81 -0.88 -3.22
N PHE A 163 14.93 -0.91 -4.23
CA PHE A 163 13.90 0.11 -4.40
C PHE A 163 12.66 -0.19 -3.57
N ILE A 164 12.12 0.84 -2.91
CA ILE A 164 10.81 0.77 -2.23
C ILE A 164 9.82 1.62 -3.01
N THR A 165 8.79 0.98 -3.56
CA THR A 165 7.79 1.60 -4.42
C THR A 165 6.40 1.63 -3.80
N LYS A 166 5.40 2.11 -4.57
CA LYS A 166 4.01 2.24 -4.09
C LYS A 166 3.12 1.06 -4.49
N SER A 167 3.50 0.26 -5.49
CA SER A 167 2.65 -0.81 -5.99
C SER A 167 3.44 -1.99 -6.56
N LEU A 168 2.85 -3.18 -6.57
CA LEU A 168 3.45 -4.35 -7.21
C LEU A 168 3.71 -4.13 -8.71
N LYS A 169 2.90 -3.30 -9.36
CA LYS A 169 3.12 -2.96 -10.78
C LYS A 169 4.46 -2.24 -10.97
N ASP A 170 4.77 -1.28 -10.10
CA ASP A 170 6.05 -0.56 -10.15
C ASP A 170 7.22 -1.51 -9.85
N VAL A 171 7.03 -2.46 -8.91
CA VAL A 171 8.03 -3.52 -8.63
C VAL A 171 8.30 -4.35 -9.87
N MET A 172 7.25 -4.78 -10.58
CA MET A 172 7.40 -5.57 -11.81
C MET A 172 8.07 -4.78 -12.94
N CYS A 173 7.74 -3.49 -13.11
CA CYS A 173 8.41 -2.63 -14.08
C CYS A 173 9.91 -2.50 -13.78
N LEU A 174 10.28 -2.28 -12.51
CA LEU A 174 11.69 -2.21 -12.09
C LEU A 174 12.40 -3.55 -12.28
N TYR A 175 11.71 -4.66 -12.03
CA TYR A 175 12.25 -6.00 -12.29
C TYR A 175 12.59 -6.22 -13.77
N GLU A 176 11.71 -5.82 -14.70
CA GLU A 176 11.99 -5.90 -16.15
C GLU A 176 13.18 -5.03 -16.58
N MET A 177 13.50 -4.00 -15.80
CA MET A 177 14.69 -3.14 -15.98
C MET A 177 15.94 -3.69 -15.29
N GLY A 178 15.85 -4.85 -14.62
CA GLY A 178 16.97 -5.46 -13.89
C GLY A 178 17.17 -4.94 -12.46
N PHE A 179 16.23 -4.19 -11.91
CA PHE A 179 16.30 -3.66 -10.55
C PHE A 179 15.51 -4.49 -9.54
N THR A 180 16.05 -4.56 -8.33
CA THR A 180 15.37 -5.19 -7.19
C THR A 180 14.45 -4.19 -6.49
N ALA A 181 13.18 -4.57 -6.29
CA ALA A 181 12.21 -3.68 -5.68
C ALA A 181 11.17 -4.42 -4.83
N ILE A 182 10.61 -3.70 -3.86
CA ILE A 182 9.47 -4.14 -3.04
C ILE A 182 8.43 -3.02 -2.91
N SER A 183 7.22 -3.39 -2.47
CA SER A 183 6.17 -2.43 -2.18
C SER A 183 5.37 -2.83 -0.93
N PRO A 184 5.13 -1.91 0.03
CA PRO A 184 4.19 -2.14 1.12
C PRO A 184 2.79 -2.45 0.59
N SER A 185 2.04 -3.28 1.30
CA SER A 185 0.68 -3.66 0.89
C SER A 185 -0.38 -2.61 1.19
N ARG A 186 -0.12 -1.75 2.18
CA ARG A 186 -0.96 -0.62 2.58
C ARG A 186 -0.12 0.65 2.72
N ARG A 187 -0.78 1.77 2.50
CA ARG A 187 -0.26 3.12 2.79
C ARG A 187 -0.62 3.53 4.21
#